data_6ec675d3924aaf32bcc51ed1df4670f2
#
_entry.id   6ec675d3924aaf32bcc51ed1df4670f2
#
_cell.length_a   1.000
_cell.length_b   1.000
_cell.length_c   1.000
_cell.angle_alpha   90.00
_cell.angle_beta   90.00
_cell.angle_gamma   90.00
#
_symmetry.space_group_name_H-M   'P 1'
#
loop_
_entity.id
_entity.type
_entity.pdbx_description
1 polymer ?
#
loop_
_entity_poly.entity_id
_entity_poly.type
_entity_poly.pdbx_seq_one_letter_code
_entity_poly.pdbx_strand_id
1 'polypeptide(L)'
;MSLLAQLDQRIRHHGGLIVSCQPVPGSPLDNPAIVAAMALAAEQAGAVALRIEGLANLQAVRPLVTVPVIGLIKRDLPDSPVRITPWLEDIDALAQGGADIIAIDGTQRQRPASVSALLAEIHQLGKVAMADCSSLDDALECWQLGAEIVGTTLCGWYNTALKAAVCPANEQ
;
A
#
# COMPACT_ATOMS: atom_id res chain seq x y z
N MET A 1 13.87 -1.03 -18.59
CA MET A 1 13.08 -2.10 -17.93
C MET A 1 12.03 -1.44 -17.07
N SER A 2 10.75 -1.87 -17.16
CA SER A 2 9.69 -1.27 -16.34
C SER A 2 9.89 -1.59 -14.84
N LEU A 3 9.29 -0.80 -13.95
CA LEU A 3 9.35 -1.03 -12.51
C LEU A 3 8.85 -2.44 -12.13
N LEU A 4 7.74 -2.88 -12.73
CA LEU A 4 7.18 -4.20 -12.50
C LEU A 4 8.15 -5.33 -12.92
N ALA A 5 8.83 -5.19 -14.06
CA ALA A 5 9.83 -6.16 -14.49
C ALA A 5 11.04 -6.20 -13.55
N GLN A 6 11.46 -5.06 -13.02
CA GLN A 6 12.51 -5.00 -11.99
C GLN A 6 12.07 -5.67 -10.70
N LEU A 7 10.84 -5.41 -10.26
CA LEU A 7 10.27 -6.03 -9.06
C LEU A 7 10.16 -7.55 -9.22
N ASP A 8 9.62 -8.03 -10.35
CA ASP A 8 9.52 -9.46 -10.65
C ASP A 8 10.90 -10.15 -10.66
N GLN A 9 11.90 -9.52 -11.25
CA GLN A 9 13.27 -10.02 -11.24
C GLN A 9 13.82 -10.10 -9.81
N ARG A 10 13.63 -9.08 -8.97
CA ARG A 10 14.06 -9.10 -7.56
C ARG A 10 13.36 -10.21 -6.77
N ILE A 11 12.06 -10.37 -6.96
CA ILE A 11 11.27 -11.44 -6.31
C ILE A 11 11.83 -12.82 -6.66
N ARG A 12 12.15 -13.07 -7.91
CA ARG A 12 12.70 -14.36 -8.37
C ARG A 12 14.09 -14.66 -7.81
N HIS A 13 14.91 -13.64 -7.61
CA HIS A 13 16.31 -13.82 -7.16
C HIS A 13 16.49 -13.75 -5.64
N HIS A 14 15.67 -12.97 -4.94
CA HIS A 14 15.86 -12.67 -3.51
C HIS A 14 14.67 -13.07 -2.63
N GLY A 15 13.63 -13.65 -3.22
CA GLY A 15 12.35 -13.86 -2.54
C GLY A 15 11.48 -12.61 -2.58
N GLY A 16 10.19 -12.77 -2.29
CA GLY A 16 9.18 -11.73 -2.46
C GLY A 16 8.86 -10.94 -1.19
N LEU A 17 9.82 -10.70 -0.30
CA LEU A 17 9.55 -9.98 0.95
C LEU A 17 9.38 -8.47 0.71
N ILE A 18 8.17 -7.98 0.91
CA ILE A 18 7.85 -6.55 1.00
C ILE A 18 7.62 -6.21 2.46
N VAL A 19 8.40 -5.26 3.01
CA VAL A 19 8.31 -4.90 4.42
C VAL A 19 7.45 -3.64 4.59
N SER A 20 6.47 -3.74 5.48
CA SER A 20 5.59 -2.62 5.84
C SER A 20 6.11 -1.91 7.08
N CYS A 21 6.53 -0.65 6.93
CA CYS A 21 6.96 0.23 8.01
C CYS A 21 5.85 1.23 8.32
N GLN A 22 4.85 0.80 9.09
CA GLN A 22 3.66 1.56 9.42
C GLN A 22 3.40 1.48 10.94
N PRO A 23 4.06 2.32 11.73
CA PRO A 23 3.84 2.34 13.18
C PRO A 23 2.39 2.75 13.52
N VAL A 24 1.93 2.33 14.68
CA VAL A 24 0.63 2.76 15.21
C VAL A 24 0.72 4.27 15.49
N PRO A 25 -0.25 5.08 15.02
CA PRO A 25 -0.28 6.51 15.28
C PRO A 25 -0.16 6.83 16.78
N GLY A 26 0.71 7.79 17.11
CA GLY A 26 0.99 8.20 18.49
C GLY A 26 1.86 7.23 19.30
N SER A 27 2.33 6.12 18.72
CA SER A 27 3.28 5.22 19.38
C SER A 27 4.70 5.82 19.39
N PRO A 28 5.62 5.33 20.26
CA PRO A 28 7.02 5.77 20.25
C PRO A 28 7.74 5.57 18.90
N LEU A 29 7.24 4.69 18.04
CA LEU A 29 7.80 4.44 16.72
C LEU A 29 7.20 5.35 15.64
N ASP A 30 6.14 6.11 15.95
CA ASP A 30 5.48 7.04 15.03
C ASP A 30 6.29 8.34 14.88
N ASN A 31 7.42 8.18 14.22
CA ASN A 31 8.36 9.26 13.97
C ASN A 31 9.06 9.01 12.62
N PRO A 32 9.09 10.00 11.70
CA PRO A 32 9.66 9.83 10.37
C PRO A 32 11.12 9.34 10.35
N ALA A 33 11.95 9.79 11.30
CA ALA A 33 13.33 9.33 11.41
C ALA A 33 13.43 7.85 11.83
N ILE A 34 12.54 7.39 12.71
CA ILE A 34 12.48 5.98 13.13
C ILE A 34 11.96 5.12 11.98
N VAL A 35 10.91 5.56 11.29
CA VAL A 35 10.37 4.85 10.11
C VAL A 35 11.43 4.74 9.02
N ALA A 36 12.22 5.79 8.80
CA ALA A 36 13.32 5.79 7.84
C ALA A 36 14.43 4.79 8.23
N ALA A 37 14.78 4.71 9.51
CA ALA A 37 15.74 3.71 10.00
C ALA A 37 15.22 2.27 9.85
N MET A 38 13.94 2.03 10.13
CA MET A 38 13.29 0.72 9.92
C MET A 38 13.29 0.33 8.44
N ALA A 39 12.96 1.27 7.56
CA ALA A 39 12.95 1.06 6.12
C ALA A 39 14.34 0.70 5.58
N LEU A 40 15.37 1.44 5.99
CA LEU A 40 16.75 1.16 5.62
C LEU A 40 17.22 -0.21 6.13
N ALA A 41 16.89 -0.56 7.37
CA ALA A 41 17.21 -1.88 7.93
C ALA A 41 16.51 -3.01 7.17
N ALA A 42 15.25 -2.82 6.77
CA ALA A 42 14.51 -3.79 5.96
C ALA A 42 15.14 -3.99 4.57
N GLU A 43 15.55 -2.91 3.89
CA GLU A 43 16.27 -3.02 2.61
C GLU A 43 17.59 -3.76 2.78
N GLN A 44 18.39 -3.43 3.81
CA GLN A 44 19.66 -4.11 4.10
C GLN A 44 19.47 -5.60 4.42
N ALA A 45 18.32 -5.96 4.99
CA ALA A 45 17.95 -7.35 5.24
C ALA A 45 17.41 -8.09 4.00
N GLY A 46 17.30 -7.42 2.84
CA GLY A 46 16.92 -8.03 1.58
C GLY A 46 15.46 -7.84 1.17
N ALA A 47 14.74 -6.90 1.78
CA ALA A 47 13.41 -6.54 1.30
C ALA A 47 13.49 -6.06 -0.16
N VAL A 48 12.57 -6.54 -1.01
CA VAL A 48 12.52 -6.18 -2.44
C VAL A 48 11.72 -4.92 -2.72
N ALA A 49 10.86 -4.53 -1.80
CA ALA A 49 10.13 -3.27 -1.77
C ALA A 49 9.74 -2.91 -0.31
N LEU A 50 9.34 -1.68 -0.11
CA LEU A 50 8.90 -1.16 1.19
C LEU A 50 7.50 -0.59 1.06
N ARG A 51 6.69 -0.71 2.11
CA ARG A 51 5.36 -0.11 2.17
C ARG A 51 5.30 0.90 3.31
N ILE A 52 5.06 2.17 2.96
CA ILE A 52 5.19 3.32 3.86
C ILE A 52 3.85 4.07 3.92
N GLU A 53 3.39 4.33 5.12
CA GLU A 53 2.19 5.13 5.38
C GLU A 53 2.57 6.55 5.75
N GLY A 54 1.86 7.52 5.15
CA GLY A 54 2.01 8.94 5.45
C GLY A 54 3.10 9.66 4.66
N LEU A 55 2.78 10.88 4.22
CA LEU A 55 3.67 11.68 3.37
C LEU A 55 5.00 12.03 4.06
N ALA A 56 4.95 12.40 5.34
CA ALA A 56 6.17 12.74 6.09
C ALA A 56 7.13 11.56 6.22
N ASN A 57 6.58 10.36 6.47
CA ASN A 57 7.36 9.12 6.52
C ASN A 57 7.95 8.79 5.14
N LEU A 58 7.15 8.89 4.08
CA LEU A 58 7.60 8.66 2.71
C LEU A 58 8.76 9.56 2.32
N GLN A 59 8.66 10.86 2.60
CA GLN A 59 9.70 11.85 2.32
C GLN A 59 10.98 11.60 3.11
N ALA A 60 10.88 11.10 4.34
CA ALA A 60 12.04 10.73 5.15
C ALA A 60 12.71 9.43 4.66
N VAL A 61 11.94 8.47 4.19
CA VAL A 61 12.42 7.16 3.69
C VAL A 61 13.06 7.29 2.32
N ARG A 62 12.41 7.99 1.39
CA ARG A 62 12.81 7.99 -0.04
C ARG A 62 14.27 8.27 -0.32
N PRO A 63 14.94 9.26 0.31
CA PRO A 63 16.35 9.54 0.03
C PRO A 63 17.33 8.47 0.56
N LEU A 64 16.88 7.56 1.43
CA LEU A 64 17.74 6.59 2.12
C LEU A 64 17.70 5.19 1.50
N VAL A 65 16.71 4.89 0.65
CA VAL A 65 16.50 3.55 0.10
C VAL A 65 16.51 3.56 -1.43
N THR A 66 16.87 2.43 -2.02
CA THR A 66 16.94 2.25 -3.48
C THR A 66 15.86 1.31 -4.03
N VAL A 67 15.27 0.49 -3.16
CA VAL A 67 14.16 -0.39 -3.53
C VAL A 67 12.88 0.40 -3.80
N PRO A 68 11.94 -0.15 -4.59
CA PRO A 68 10.64 0.47 -4.80
C PRO A 68 9.90 0.75 -3.50
N VAL A 69 9.25 1.91 -3.43
CA VAL A 69 8.44 2.31 -2.27
C VAL A 69 6.97 2.38 -2.66
N ILE A 70 6.16 1.60 -1.96
CA ILE A 70 4.71 1.64 -2.00
C ILE A 70 4.24 2.68 -0.99
N GLY A 71 3.70 3.78 -1.48
CA GLY A 71 3.15 4.85 -0.64
C GLY A 71 1.64 4.70 -0.45
N LEU A 72 1.16 5.07 0.72
CA LEU A 72 -0.27 5.21 1.02
C LEU A 72 -0.50 6.28 2.10
N ILE A 73 -1.72 6.80 2.15
CA ILE A 73 -2.17 7.69 3.22
C ILE A 73 -3.42 7.10 3.84
N LYS A 74 -3.46 6.98 5.16
CA LYS A 74 -4.65 6.54 5.89
C LYS A 74 -5.42 7.75 6.41
N ARG A 75 -6.74 7.72 6.18
CA ARG A 75 -7.66 8.74 6.69
C ARG A 75 -8.85 8.08 7.36
N ASP A 76 -9.28 8.63 8.48
CA ASP A 76 -10.55 8.28 9.11
C ASP A 76 -11.62 9.25 8.61
N LEU A 77 -12.56 8.73 7.83
CA LEU A 77 -13.62 9.52 7.20
C LEU A 77 -14.94 9.33 7.95
N PRO A 78 -15.71 10.39 8.24
CA PRO A 78 -16.97 10.27 9.00
C PRO A 78 -18.03 9.46 8.25
N ASP A 79 -18.04 9.54 6.90
CA ASP A 79 -19.10 8.99 6.07
C ASP A 79 -18.62 7.83 5.17
N SER A 80 -17.43 7.26 5.45
CA SER A 80 -16.89 6.17 4.65
C SER A 80 -16.02 5.25 5.50
N PRO A 81 -16.14 3.92 5.36
CA PRO A 81 -15.23 2.95 5.99
C PRO A 81 -13.89 2.81 5.25
N VAL A 82 -13.74 3.42 4.09
CA VAL A 82 -12.50 3.41 3.31
C VAL A 82 -11.47 4.31 3.98
N ARG A 83 -10.26 3.79 4.17
CA ARG A 83 -9.18 4.52 4.84
C ARG A 83 -7.95 4.76 3.96
N ILE A 84 -7.64 3.82 3.04
CA ILE A 84 -6.38 3.83 2.30
C ILE A 84 -6.50 4.69 1.06
N THR A 85 -5.80 5.81 1.05
CA THR A 85 -5.66 6.75 -0.08
C THR A 85 -7.02 7.07 -0.74
N PRO A 86 -7.97 7.64 0.01
CA PRO A 86 -9.35 7.78 -0.45
C PRO A 86 -9.58 8.94 -1.42
N TRP A 87 -8.63 9.87 -1.57
CA TRP A 87 -8.74 11.10 -2.35
C TRP A 87 -7.72 11.17 -3.49
N LEU A 88 -8.04 11.90 -4.56
CA LEU A 88 -7.11 12.15 -5.67
C LEU A 88 -5.90 12.96 -5.21
N GLU A 89 -6.10 13.95 -4.34
CA GLU A 89 -5.04 14.78 -3.77
C GLU A 89 -4.02 13.96 -2.96
N ASP A 90 -4.44 12.84 -2.37
CA ASP A 90 -3.53 11.92 -1.69
C ASP A 90 -2.59 11.24 -2.68
N ILE A 91 -3.09 10.90 -3.87
CA ILE A 91 -2.29 10.30 -4.95
C ILE A 91 -1.24 11.29 -5.44
N ASP A 92 -1.64 12.55 -5.69
CA ASP A 92 -0.72 13.62 -6.08
C ASP A 92 0.39 13.82 -5.05
N ALA A 93 0.02 13.90 -3.78
CA ALA A 93 0.97 14.07 -2.68
C ALA A 93 1.96 12.91 -2.59
N LEU A 94 1.47 11.66 -2.72
CA LEU A 94 2.32 10.47 -2.69
C LEU A 94 3.26 10.41 -3.90
N ALA A 95 2.77 10.74 -5.09
CA ALA A 95 3.60 10.76 -6.30
C ALA A 95 4.72 11.80 -6.20
N GLN A 96 4.41 13.02 -5.71
CA GLN A 96 5.39 14.08 -5.46
C GLN A 96 6.34 13.73 -4.31
N GLY A 97 5.85 13.00 -3.29
CA GLY A 97 6.63 12.51 -2.16
C GLY A 97 7.63 11.40 -2.51
N GLY A 98 7.58 10.88 -3.75
CA GLY A 98 8.54 9.91 -4.26
C GLY A 98 8.09 8.45 -4.16
N ALA A 99 6.78 8.18 -4.04
CA ALA A 99 6.25 6.83 -4.20
C ALA A 99 6.47 6.33 -5.64
N ASP A 100 6.90 5.09 -5.77
CA ASP A 100 7.01 4.38 -7.05
C ASP A 100 5.71 3.66 -7.38
N ILE A 101 5.07 3.15 -6.34
CA ILE A 101 3.80 2.42 -6.35
C ILE A 101 2.86 3.12 -5.38
N ILE A 102 1.61 3.31 -5.74
CA ILE A 102 0.60 3.92 -4.87
C ILE A 102 -0.47 2.89 -4.54
N ALA A 103 -0.69 2.66 -3.23
CA ALA A 103 -1.70 1.73 -2.76
C ALA A 103 -3.00 2.47 -2.41
N ILE A 104 -4.12 1.93 -2.89
CA ILE A 104 -5.47 2.40 -2.61
C ILE A 104 -6.32 1.29 -1.99
N ASP A 105 -7.38 1.65 -1.30
CA ASP A 105 -8.45 0.69 -0.95
C ASP A 105 -9.19 0.29 -2.24
N GLY A 106 -9.14 -0.99 -2.59
CA GLY A 106 -9.76 -1.54 -3.80
C GLY A 106 -11.16 -2.10 -3.60
N THR A 107 -11.76 -1.94 -2.43
CA THR A 107 -13.10 -2.48 -2.13
C THR A 107 -14.22 -1.64 -2.73
N GLN A 108 -15.39 -2.25 -2.94
CA GLN A 108 -16.58 -1.59 -3.49
C GLN A 108 -17.43 -0.88 -2.43
N ARG A 109 -16.86 -0.51 -1.30
CA ARG A 109 -17.58 0.20 -0.23
C ARG A 109 -17.81 1.66 -0.58
N GLN A 110 -18.78 2.29 0.12
CA GLN A 110 -19.04 3.72 0.00
C GLN A 110 -17.75 4.51 0.21
N ARG A 111 -17.45 5.41 -0.73
CA ARG A 111 -16.17 6.09 -0.80
C ARG A 111 -16.27 7.45 -1.49
N PRO A 112 -15.36 8.41 -1.20
CA PRO A 112 -15.39 9.74 -1.80
C PRO A 112 -15.01 9.76 -3.28
N ALA A 113 -14.01 8.99 -3.68
CA ALA A 113 -13.58 8.85 -5.07
C ALA A 113 -13.68 7.39 -5.50
N SER A 114 -14.16 7.11 -6.72
CA SER A 114 -14.27 5.74 -7.24
C SER A 114 -12.90 5.09 -7.44
N VAL A 115 -12.84 3.75 -7.34
CA VAL A 115 -11.61 2.98 -7.62
C VAL A 115 -11.06 3.31 -9.00
N SER A 116 -11.94 3.37 -10.02
CA SER A 116 -11.54 3.70 -11.38
C SER A 116 -10.91 5.09 -11.51
N ALA A 117 -11.44 6.10 -10.81
CA ALA A 117 -10.87 7.44 -10.82
C ALA A 117 -9.48 7.48 -10.15
N LEU A 118 -9.33 6.79 -9.02
CA LEU A 118 -8.05 6.70 -8.31
C LEU A 118 -6.99 5.98 -9.16
N LEU A 119 -7.34 4.86 -9.80
CA LEU A 119 -6.42 4.12 -10.68
C LEU A 119 -6.02 4.98 -11.91
N ALA A 120 -6.98 5.69 -12.50
CA ALA A 120 -6.69 6.57 -13.63
C ALA A 120 -5.69 7.68 -13.26
N GLU A 121 -5.85 8.29 -12.08
CA GLU A 121 -4.94 9.32 -11.58
C GLU A 121 -3.52 8.78 -11.34
N ILE A 122 -3.41 7.59 -10.72
CA ILE A 122 -2.11 6.94 -10.51
C ILE A 122 -1.40 6.73 -11.85
N HIS A 123 -2.12 6.26 -12.87
CA HIS A 123 -1.55 6.02 -14.19
C HIS A 123 -1.19 7.31 -14.94
N GLN A 124 -1.98 8.38 -14.80
CA GLN A 124 -1.65 9.70 -15.36
C GLN A 124 -0.33 10.24 -14.82
N LEU A 125 -0.04 9.97 -13.56
CA LEU A 125 1.24 10.34 -12.93
C LEU A 125 2.38 9.36 -13.22
N GLY A 126 2.15 8.36 -14.08
CA GLY A 126 3.15 7.35 -14.46
C GLY A 126 3.58 6.43 -13.33
N LYS A 127 2.72 6.24 -12.32
CA LYS A 127 2.98 5.36 -11.18
C LYS A 127 2.31 4.01 -11.37
N VAL A 128 2.79 3.00 -10.63
CA VAL A 128 2.20 1.67 -10.57
C VAL A 128 1.09 1.67 -9.51
N ALA A 129 -0.04 1.08 -9.83
CA ALA A 129 -1.18 1.00 -8.92
C ALA A 129 -1.21 -0.33 -8.17
N MET A 130 -1.39 -0.24 -6.85
CA MET A 130 -1.68 -1.38 -5.97
C MET A 130 -3.07 -1.22 -5.37
N ALA A 131 -3.89 -2.27 -5.45
CA ALA A 131 -5.21 -2.31 -4.82
C ALA A 131 -5.20 -3.25 -3.61
N ASP A 132 -5.54 -2.72 -2.44
CA ASP A 132 -5.78 -3.48 -1.22
C ASP A 132 -7.23 -3.98 -1.23
N CYS A 133 -7.42 -5.31 -1.32
CA CYS A 133 -8.71 -5.95 -1.52
C CYS A 133 -9.12 -6.80 -0.31
N SER A 134 -10.42 -6.94 -0.10
CA SER A 134 -11.00 -7.76 0.96
C SER A 134 -11.59 -9.09 0.46
N SER A 135 -11.85 -9.19 -0.84
CA SER A 135 -12.45 -10.35 -1.48
C SER A 135 -11.80 -10.64 -2.84
N LEU A 136 -12.10 -11.81 -3.40
CA LEU A 136 -11.71 -12.15 -4.76
C LEU A 136 -12.39 -11.25 -5.79
N ASP A 137 -13.65 -10.89 -5.56
CA ASP A 137 -14.40 -10.03 -6.48
C ASP A 137 -13.80 -8.64 -6.56
N ASP A 138 -13.43 -8.04 -5.40
CA ASP A 138 -12.68 -6.76 -5.37
C ASP A 138 -11.38 -6.86 -6.18
N ALA A 139 -10.64 -7.96 -6.00
CA ALA A 139 -9.35 -8.18 -6.66
C ALA A 139 -9.49 -8.27 -8.18
N LEU A 140 -10.47 -9.04 -8.66
CA LEU A 140 -10.74 -9.21 -10.09
C LEU A 140 -11.20 -7.91 -10.73
N GLU A 141 -12.07 -7.15 -10.06
CA GLU A 141 -12.54 -5.85 -10.54
C GLU A 141 -11.39 -4.84 -10.60
N CYS A 142 -10.58 -4.72 -9.55
CA CYS A 142 -9.42 -3.83 -9.57
C CYS A 142 -8.44 -4.19 -10.69
N TRP A 143 -8.18 -5.47 -10.93
CA TRP A 143 -7.31 -5.90 -12.01
C TRP A 143 -7.91 -5.56 -13.40
N GLN A 144 -9.21 -5.76 -13.59
CA GLN A 144 -9.89 -5.36 -14.83
C GLN A 144 -9.85 -3.85 -15.06
N LEU A 145 -9.86 -3.06 -13.99
CA LEU A 145 -9.72 -1.60 -14.02
C LEU A 145 -8.26 -1.12 -14.21
N GLY A 146 -7.29 -2.03 -14.22
CA GLY A 146 -5.90 -1.75 -14.53
C GLY A 146 -4.94 -1.71 -13.34
N ALA A 147 -5.35 -2.12 -12.13
CA ALA A 147 -4.39 -2.27 -11.03
C ALA A 147 -3.36 -3.34 -11.38
N GLU A 148 -2.07 -3.00 -11.30
CA GLU A 148 -0.98 -3.93 -11.62
C GLU A 148 -0.64 -4.87 -10.45
N ILE A 149 -0.96 -4.45 -9.23
CA ILE A 149 -0.73 -5.24 -8.01
C ILE A 149 -2.03 -5.32 -7.25
N VAL A 150 -2.41 -6.52 -6.83
CA VAL A 150 -3.59 -6.77 -5.99
C VAL A 150 -3.14 -7.47 -4.72
N GLY A 151 -3.52 -6.92 -3.58
CA GLY A 151 -3.18 -7.45 -2.27
C GLY A 151 -4.40 -7.84 -1.46
N THR A 152 -4.34 -8.97 -0.75
CA THR A 152 -5.40 -9.46 0.14
C THR A 152 -5.33 -8.84 1.54
N THR A 153 -4.76 -7.66 1.65
CA THR A 153 -4.43 -6.99 2.91
C THR A 153 -5.64 -6.61 3.75
N LEU A 154 -6.81 -6.47 3.13
CA LEU A 154 -8.07 -6.16 3.81
C LEU A 154 -8.94 -7.41 4.05
N CYS A 155 -8.45 -8.60 3.65
CA CYS A 155 -9.13 -9.86 3.90
C CYS A 155 -9.28 -10.10 5.40
N GLY A 156 -10.52 -10.30 5.86
CA GLY A 156 -10.83 -10.48 7.28
C GLY A 156 -11.07 -9.20 8.10
N TRP A 157 -10.69 -8.02 7.62
CA TRP A 157 -10.98 -6.76 8.31
C TRP A 157 -12.45 -6.36 8.23
N TYR A 158 -13.10 -6.72 7.11
CA TYR A 158 -14.45 -6.25 6.77
C TYR A 158 -15.47 -7.38 6.60
N ASN A 159 -15.01 -8.63 6.59
CA ASN A 159 -15.90 -9.80 6.45
C ASN A 159 -15.67 -10.75 7.62
N THR A 160 -16.55 -10.70 8.61
CA THR A 160 -16.49 -11.56 9.80
C THR A 160 -16.55 -13.06 9.48
N ALA A 161 -17.22 -13.45 8.40
CA ALA A 161 -17.28 -14.85 7.96
C ALA A 161 -15.93 -15.31 7.37
N LEU A 162 -15.23 -14.45 6.61
CA LEU A 162 -13.89 -14.75 6.08
C LEU A 162 -12.83 -14.70 7.18
N LYS A 163 -12.98 -13.82 8.16
CA LYS A 163 -12.08 -13.71 9.30
C LYS A 163 -11.97 -15.03 10.09
N ALA A 164 -13.08 -15.74 10.24
CA ALA A 164 -13.11 -17.05 10.88
C ALA A 164 -12.47 -18.16 10.02
N ALA A 165 -12.46 -18.02 8.69
CA ALA A 165 -11.94 -19.04 7.78
C ALA A 165 -10.44 -18.86 7.44
N VAL A 166 -9.94 -17.62 7.43
CA VAL A 166 -8.56 -17.29 6.97
C VAL A 166 -7.62 -16.97 8.14
N CYS A 167 -8.17 -16.46 9.22
CA CYS A 167 -7.44 -16.27 10.50
C CYS A 167 -8.21 -17.02 11.59
N PRO A 168 -8.00 -18.32 11.76
CA PRO A 168 -8.51 -18.99 12.96
C PRO A 168 -7.91 -18.25 14.15
N ALA A 169 -8.77 -17.76 15.03
CA ALA A 169 -8.35 -17.14 16.27
C ALA A 169 -7.41 -18.12 16.98
N ASN A 170 -6.14 -17.78 17.10
CA ASN A 170 -5.32 -18.39 18.12
C ASN A 170 -5.92 -17.94 19.45
N GLU A 171 -6.77 -18.79 20.01
CA GLU A 171 -7.13 -18.73 21.41
C GLU A 171 -5.82 -18.90 22.21
N GLN A 172 -5.36 -17.79 22.79
CA GLN A 172 -4.70 -17.78 24.11
C GLN A 172 -4.83 -16.38 24.69
#